data_44c276d4dbc3613463e4629e8dcbaf8a
#
_entry.id   44c276d4dbc3613463e4629e8dcbaf8a
#
_cell.length_a   1.000
_cell.length_b   1.000
_cell.length_c   1.000
_cell.angle_alpha   90.00
_cell.angle_beta   90.00
_cell.angle_gamma   90.00
#
_symmetry.space_group_name_H-M   'P 1'
#
loop_
_entity.id
_entity.type
_entity.pdbx_description
1 polymer ?
#
loop_
_entity_poly.entity_id
_entity_poly.type
_entity_poly.pdbx_seq_one_letter_code
_entity_poly.pdbx_strand_id
1 'polypeptide(L)'
;MPWLQPYPDELLEAIPADADDPGAAAVEKETIELAFMVAIQHLQPKARAALILRDVLDWSAKDAAALLDTSVASINSALQRARADMRAHLPEQRLEWQPGTDPTAAERDLLARYVDATERGDLDALAATMRADLQFSMPPQPGLFRGREEIIGYWVSGGFGTEALRMRCAVGRANRQPAVGCYVISAETGRYEPMAVDVLRIAEGRIAEIITFDAHMFVPLGLPAAL
;
A
#
# COMPACT_ATOMS: atom_id res chain seq x y z
N MET A 1 14.13 -2.69 5.91
CA MET A 1 12.75 -2.49 6.36
C MET A 1 11.89 -3.50 5.64
N PRO A 2 11.04 -4.24 6.32
CA PRO A 2 10.25 -5.27 5.69
C PRO A 2 8.88 -4.81 5.13
N TRP A 3 8.59 -3.53 5.08
CA TRP A 3 7.31 -2.99 4.64
C TRP A 3 7.43 -1.74 3.80
N LEU A 4 6.47 -1.56 2.87
CA LEU A 4 6.25 -0.35 2.10
C LEU A 4 5.48 0.67 2.93
N GLN A 5 5.92 1.92 2.89
CA GLN A 5 5.03 3.02 3.24
C GLN A 5 3.96 3.16 2.15
N PRO A 6 2.71 3.50 2.52
CA PRO A 6 1.69 3.79 1.54
C PRO A 6 2.13 4.97 0.66
N TYR A 7 1.95 4.81 -0.65
CA TYR A 7 2.31 5.83 -1.62
C TYR A 7 1.04 6.40 -2.25
N PRO A 8 0.89 7.73 -2.37
CA PRO A 8 -0.30 8.35 -2.93
C PRO A 8 -0.51 7.94 -4.39
N ASP A 9 -1.72 7.53 -4.74
CA ASP A 9 -2.06 7.12 -6.11
C ASP A 9 -1.90 8.27 -7.11
N GLU A 10 -2.18 9.51 -6.71
CA GLU A 10 -2.01 10.71 -7.54
C GLU A 10 -0.56 10.88 -8.04
N LEU A 11 0.42 10.50 -7.23
CA LEU A 11 1.83 10.56 -7.62
C LEU A 11 2.21 9.39 -8.54
N LEU A 12 1.53 8.25 -8.43
CA LEU A 12 1.69 7.12 -9.37
C LEU A 12 1.11 7.47 -10.74
N GLU A 13 0.00 8.20 -10.79
CA GLU A 13 -0.65 8.63 -12.03
C GLU A 13 0.12 9.73 -12.77
N ALA A 14 0.97 10.48 -12.05
CA ALA A 14 1.80 11.52 -12.63
C ALA A 14 2.99 10.98 -13.46
N ILE A 15 3.25 9.67 -13.46
CA ILE A 15 4.29 9.05 -14.29
C ILE A 15 3.80 9.03 -15.75
N PRO A 16 4.51 9.70 -16.71
CA PRO A 16 4.06 9.78 -18.09
C PRO A 16 3.98 8.38 -18.74
N ALA A 17 2.85 8.06 -19.36
CA ALA A 17 2.75 6.92 -20.24
C ALA A 17 3.26 7.32 -21.64
N ASP A 18 4.04 6.46 -22.29
CA ASP A 18 4.47 6.69 -23.66
C ASP A 18 3.25 6.65 -24.60
N ALA A 19 3.11 7.65 -25.46
CA ALA A 19 1.84 8.00 -26.13
C ALA A 19 1.46 7.13 -27.34
N ASP A 20 2.34 6.23 -27.81
CA ASP A 20 2.19 5.57 -29.10
C ASP A 20 1.41 4.23 -29.09
N ASP A 21 1.24 3.59 -27.91
CA ASP A 21 0.39 2.38 -27.77
C ASP A 21 -0.31 2.37 -26.39
N PRO A 22 -1.64 2.60 -26.35
CA PRO A 22 -2.39 2.63 -25.10
C PRO A 22 -2.37 1.30 -24.32
N GLY A 23 -2.23 0.17 -25.01
CA GLY A 23 -2.14 -1.15 -24.37
C GLY A 23 -0.76 -1.43 -23.82
N ALA A 24 0.29 -1.16 -24.60
CA ALA A 24 1.68 -1.27 -24.18
C ALA A 24 2.00 -0.24 -23.08
N ALA A 25 1.53 0.99 -23.21
CA ALA A 25 1.69 2.05 -22.23
C ALA A 25 1.07 1.69 -20.88
N ALA A 26 -0.09 1.05 -20.84
CA ALA A 26 -0.70 0.58 -19.61
C ALA A 26 0.14 -0.53 -18.93
N VAL A 27 0.64 -1.49 -19.71
CA VAL A 27 1.50 -2.58 -19.22
C VAL A 27 2.88 -2.06 -18.79
N GLU A 28 3.46 -1.12 -19.53
CA GLU A 28 4.74 -0.48 -19.15
C GLU A 28 4.57 0.35 -17.88
N LYS A 29 3.52 1.15 -17.77
CA LYS A 29 3.23 1.93 -16.56
C LYS A 29 3.07 1.03 -15.34
N GLU A 30 2.31 -0.04 -15.45
CA GLU A 30 2.15 -1.06 -14.39
C GLU A 30 3.48 -1.71 -14.01
N THR A 31 4.29 -2.07 -15.01
CA THR A 31 5.60 -2.69 -14.80
C THR A 31 6.57 -1.72 -14.12
N ILE A 32 6.57 -0.45 -14.50
CA ILE A 32 7.37 0.61 -13.89
C ILE A 32 6.97 0.82 -12.43
N GLU A 33 5.69 0.90 -12.13
CA GLU A 33 5.19 1.10 -10.77
C GLU A 33 5.54 -0.07 -9.85
N LEU A 34 5.33 -1.29 -10.30
CA LEU A 34 5.72 -2.50 -9.55
C LEU A 34 7.24 -2.59 -9.36
N ALA A 35 8.02 -2.29 -10.41
CA ALA A 35 9.47 -2.25 -10.35
C ALA A 35 9.97 -1.22 -9.34
N PHE A 36 9.37 -0.03 -9.34
CA PHE A 36 9.70 1.03 -8.39
C PHE A 36 9.42 0.60 -6.94
N MET A 37 8.27 0.00 -6.69
CA MET A 37 7.86 -0.49 -5.38
C MET A 37 8.80 -1.57 -4.84
N VAL A 38 9.11 -2.58 -5.65
CA VAL A 38 10.05 -3.66 -5.29
C VAL A 38 11.47 -3.12 -5.14
N ALA A 39 11.90 -2.20 -6.01
CA ALA A 39 13.24 -1.62 -5.98
C ALA A 39 13.50 -0.86 -4.67
N ILE A 40 12.52 -0.10 -4.19
CA ILE A 40 12.64 0.65 -2.94
C ILE A 40 12.86 -0.28 -1.75
N GLN A 41 12.21 -1.43 -1.72
CA GLN A 41 12.19 -2.29 -0.54
C GLN A 41 13.31 -3.34 -0.50
N HIS A 42 13.47 -4.09 -1.56
CA HIS A 42 14.24 -5.34 -1.52
C HIS A 42 15.63 -5.22 -2.11
N LEU A 43 15.87 -4.22 -2.94
CA LEU A 43 17.16 -4.10 -3.61
C LEU A 43 18.21 -3.37 -2.76
N GLN A 44 19.44 -3.85 -2.84
CA GLN A 44 20.59 -3.13 -2.31
C GLN A 44 20.71 -1.75 -2.98
N PRO A 45 21.18 -0.69 -2.29
CA PRO A 45 21.14 0.68 -2.78
C PRO A 45 21.71 0.87 -4.19
N LYS A 46 22.83 0.23 -4.53
CA LYS A 46 23.46 0.32 -5.85
C LYS A 46 22.63 -0.38 -6.94
N ALA A 47 22.04 -1.52 -6.61
CA ALA A 47 21.18 -2.28 -7.53
C ALA A 47 19.87 -1.51 -7.79
N ARG A 48 19.31 -0.91 -6.75
CA ARG A 48 18.14 -0.03 -6.81
C ARG A 48 18.38 1.17 -7.71
N ALA A 49 19.49 1.90 -7.49
CA ALA A 49 19.84 3.05 -8.32
C ALA A 49 20.05 2.66 -9.80
N ALA A 50 20.74 1.55 -10.05
CA ALA A 50 20.94 1.05 -11.40
C ALA A 50 19.61 0.69 -12.10
N LEU A 51 18.68 0.06 -11.39
CA LEU A 51 17.35 -0.29 -11.93
C LEU A 51 16.55 0.97 -12.27
N ILE A 52 16.46 1.91 -11.33
CA ILE A 52 15.70 3.15 -11.54
C ILE A 52 16.27 3.93 -12.73
N LEU A 53 17.57 4.15 -12.78
CA LEU A 53 18.18 4.91 -13.86
C LEU A 53 18.03 4.24 -15.22
N ARG A 54 18.17 2.91 -15.29
CA ARG A 54 18.22 2.19 -16.54
C ARG A 54 16.83 1.76 -17.06
N ASP A 55 15.98 1.25 -16.17
CA ASP A 55 14.71 0.60 -16.56
C ASP A 55 13.49 1.52 -16.33
N VAL A 56 13.61 2.53 -15.47
CA VAL A 56 12.53 3.48 -15.21
C VAL A 56 12.75 4.81 -15.93
N LEU A 57 13.97 5.34 -15.89
CA LEU A 57 14.31 6.64 -16.46
C LEU A 57 15.01 6.55 -17.84
N ASP A 58 15.18 5.34 -18.37
CA ASP A 58 15.81 5.04 -19.68
C ASP A 58 17.18 5.71 -19.91
N TRP A 59 17.95 5.92 -18.85
CA TRP A 59 19.29 6.49 -18.97
C TRP A 59 20.26 5.50 -19.62
N SER A 60 21.23 6.02 -20.38
CA SER A 60 22.28 5.15 -20.91
C SER A 60 23.12 4.53 -19.78
N ALA A 61 23.67 3.34 -19.99
CA ALA A 61 24.57 2.71 -19.01
C ALA A 61 25.80 3.58 -18.70
N LYS A 62 26.25 4.41 -19.67
CA LYS A 62 27.35 5.34 -19.52
C LYS A 62 26.98 6.49 -18.58
N ASP A 63 25.81 7.10 -18.74
CA ASP A 63 25.35 8.21 -17.91
C ASP A 63 25.03 7.75 -16.48
N ALA A 64 24.40 6.57 -16.34
CA ALA A 64 24.17 5.96 -15.04
C ALA A 64 25.49 5.61 -14.32
N ALA A 65 26.51 5.14 -15.05
CA ALA A 65 27.84 4.88 -14.50
C ALA A 65 28.54 6.17 -14.05
N ALA A 66 28.42 7.23 -14.83
CA ALA A 66 28.97 8.54 -14.49
C ALA A 66 28.31 9.13 -13.25
N LEU A 67 26.96 9.08 -13.16
CA LEU A 67 26.22 9.59 -12.00
C LEU A 67 26.56 8.85 -10.70
N LEU A 68 26.73 7.52 -10.79
CA LEU A 68 26.96 6.66 -9.61
C LEU A 68 28.46 6.46 -9.31
N ASP A 69 29.34 7.23 -9.96
CA ASP A 69 30.80 7.11 -9.85
C ASP A 69 31.29 5.67 -9.91
N THR A 70 30.94 4.97 -11.01
CA THR A 70 31.23 3.55 -11.18
C THR A 70 31.48 3.21 -12.65
N SER A 71 31.85 1.95 -12.95
CA SER A 71 32.03 1.48 -14.33
C SER A 71 30.71 1.03 -14.96
N VAL A 72 30.63 1.10 -16.30
CA VAL A 72 29.52 0.54 -17.08
C VAL A 72 29.31 -0.95 -16.80
N ALA A 73 30.39 -1.70 -16.67
CA ALA A 73 30.33 -3.13 -16.31
C ALA A 73 29.70 -3.35 -14.92
N SER A 74 30.02 -2.46 -13.96
CA SER A 74 29.44 -2.51 -12.63
C SER A 74 27.93 -2.18 -12.63
N ILE A 75 27.49 -1.21 -13.44
CA ILE A 75 26.07 -0.89 -13.64
C ILE A 75 25.32 -2.09 -14.24
N ASN A 76 25.85 -2.69 -15.30
CA ASN A 76 25.21 -3.85 -15.94
C ASN A 76 25.11 -5.05 -14.98
N SER A 77 26.15 -5.31 -14.18
CA SER A 77 26.13 -6.36 -13.17
C SER A 77 25.14 -6.07 -12.04
N ALA A 78 25.04 -4.79 -11.61
CA ALA A 78 24.06 -4.37 -10.61
C ALA A 78 22.63 -4.52 -11.14
N LEU A 79 22.39 -4.14 -12.39
CA LEU A 79 21.10 -4.26 -13.06
C LEU A 79 20.68 -5.73 -13.23
N GLN A 80 21.59 -6.61 -13.62
CA GLN A 80 21.28 -8.04 -13.70
C GLN A 80 20.87 -8.63 -12.36
N ARG A 81 21.60 -8.28 -11.28
CA ARG A 81 21.23 -8.70 -9.92
C ARG A 81 19.87 -8.12 -9.51
N ALA A 82 19.65 -6.82 -9.73
CA ALA A 82 18.38 -6.18 -9.44
C ALA A 82 17.20 -6.90 -10.11
N ARG A 83 17.33 -7.21 -11.40
CA ARG A 83 16.29 -7.93 -12.16
C ARG A 83 16.10 -9.37 -11.67
N ALA A 84 17.15 -10.05 -11.21
CA ALA A 84 17.05 -11.39 -10.62
C ALA A 84 16.34 -11.34 -9.26
N ASP A 85 16.74 -10.41 -8.39
CA ASP A 85 16.13 -10.19 -7.08
C ASP A 85 14.65 -9.80 -7.22
N MET A 86 14.32 -8.93 -8.18
CA MET A 86 12.94 -8.59 -8.48
C MET A 86 12.11 -9.81 -8.86
N ARG A 87 12.61 -10.66 -9.76
CA ARG A 87 11.90 -11.88 -10.18
C ARG A 87 11.69 -12.85 -9.02
N ALA A 88 12.63 -12.91 -8.09
CA ALA A 88 12.52 -13.77 -6.91
C ALA A 88 11.52 -13.25 -5.87
N HIS A 89 11.26 -11.94 -5.84
CA HIS A 89 10.35 -11.30 -4.88
C HIS A 89 9.00 -10.90 -5.48
N LEU A 90 8.85 -10.95 -6.80
CA LEU A 90 7.54 -10.80 -7.42
C LEU A 90 6.73 -12.07 -7.14
N PRO A 91 5.51 -11.98 -6.59
CA PRO A 91 4.67 -13.14 -6.36
C PRO A 91 4.46 -13.91 -7.66
N GLU A 92 4.56 -15.25 -7.63
CA GLU A 92 4.23 -16.09 -8.78
C GLU A 92 2.77 -15.89 -9.23
N GLN A 93 1.92 -15.37 -8.36
CA GLN A 93 0.52 -15.03 -8.60
C GLN A 93 0.37 -13.54 -8.96
N ARG A 94 1.01 -13.12 -10.02
CA ARG A 94 0.81 -11.79 -10.65
C ARG A 94 -0.65 -11.50 -11.05
N LEU A 95 -1.46 -12.56 -11.20
CA LEU A 95 -2.86 -12.49 -11.63
C LEU A 95 -3.83 -12.08 -10.52
N GLU A 96 -3.44 -12.16 -9.24
CA GLU A 96 -4.29 -11.72 -8.12
C GLU A 96 -4.09 -10.24 -7.78
N TRP A 97 -3.02 -9.65 -8.26
CA TRP A 97 -2.73 -8.22 -8.10
C TRP A 97 -3.05 -7.50 -9.41
N GLN A 98 -4.32 -7.33 -9.70
CA GLN A 98 -4.73 -6.40 -10.74
C GLN A 98 -4.56 -4.98 -10.18
N PRO A 99 -3.67 -4.15 -10.74
CA PRO A 99 -3.60 -2.75 -10.38
C PRO A 99 -4.94 -2.14 -10.74
N GLY A 100 -5.61 -1.63 -9.72
CA GLY A 100 -6.99 -1.24 -9.86
C GLY A 100 -7.17 -0.09 -10.82
N THR A 101 -7.85 -0.37 -11.89
CA THR A 101 -8.88 0.53 -12.41
C THR A 101 -9.76 0.99 -11.24
N ASP A 102 -10.55 2.03 -11.41
CA ASP A 102 -11.50 2.51 -10.40
C ASP A 102 -12.18 1.35 -9.65
N PRO A 103 -12.37 1.47 -8.32
CA PRO A 103 -12.96 0.41 -7.54
C PRO A 103 -14.27 -0.07 -8.16
N THR A 104 -14.44 -1.37 -8.29
CA THR A 104 -15.67 -1.97 -8.76
C THR A 104 -16.84 -1.61 -7.84
N ALA A 105 -18.08 -1.74 -8.31
CA ALA A 105 -19.25 -1.52 -7.47
C ALA A 105 -19.25 -2.42 -6.21
N ALA A 106 -18.79 -3.68 -6.36
CA ALA A 106 -18.68 -4.63 -5.25
C ALA A 106 -17.62 -4.22 -4.21
N GLU A 107 -16.49 -3.67 -4.66
CA GLU A 107 -15.44 -3.16 -3.76
C GLU A 107 -15.91 -1.89 -3.03
N ARG A 108 -16.61 -0.97 -3.71
CA ARG A 108 -17.21 0.20 -3.05
C ARG A 108 -18.21 -0.20 -1.97
N ASP A 109 -19.06 -1.20 -2.24
CA ASP A 109 -20.02 -1.72 -1.26
C ASP A 109 -19.30 -2.39 -0.08
N LEU A 110 -18.25 -3.17 -0.33
CA LEU A 110 -17.44 -3.78 0.73
C LEU A 110 -16.80 -2.71 1.62
N LEU A 111 -16.21 -1.66 1.02
CA LEU A 111 -15.62 -0.55 1.75
C LEU A 111 -16.65 0.22 2.58
N ALA A 112 -17.82 0.49 2.02
CA ALA A 112 -18.89 1.16 2.76
C ALA A 112 -19.31 0.34 3.98
N ARG A 113 -19.42 -0.99 3.86
CA ARG A 113 -19.73 -1.88 4.99
C ARG A 113 -18.59 -1.92 6.02
N TYR A 114 -17.34 -1.94 5.57
CA TYR A 114 -16.18 -1.90 6.46
C TYR A 114 -16.15 -0.60 7.27
N VAL A 115 -16.33 0.54 6.62
CA VAL A 115 -16.38 1.87 7.25
C VAL A 115 -17.54 1.94 8.25
N ASP A 116 -18.75 1.58 7.85
CA ASP A 116 -19.93 1.60 8.71
C ASP A 116 -19.76 0.72 9.96
N ALA A 117 -19.24 -0.50 9.78
CA ALA A 117 -18.96 -1.41 10.88
C ALA A 117 -17.89 -0.86 11.84
N THR A 118 -16.82 -0.24 11.29
CA THR A 118 -15.75 0.39 12.06
C THR A 118 -16.27 1.56 12.88
N GLU A 119 -17.06 2.46 12.29
CA GLU A 119 -17.60 3.63 12.98
C GLU A 119 -18.60 3.26 14.08
N ARG A 120 -19.36 2.19 13.90
CA ARG A 120 -20.32 1.68 14.91
C ARG A 120 -19.66 0.78 15.96
N GLY A 121 -18.40 0.37 15.73
CA GLY A 121 -17.73 -0.63 16.58
C GLY A 121 -18.40 -2.01 16.53
N ASP A 122 -19.08 -2.33 15.42
CA ASP A 122 -19.82 -3.57 15.22
C ASP A 122 -18.87 -4.70 14.76
N LEU A 123 -18.42 -5.49 15.72
CA LEU A 123 -17.43 -6.55 15.49
C LEU A 123 -17.94 -7.65 14.55
N ASP A 124 -19.21 -8.00 14.62
CA ASP A 124 -19.79 -9.06 13.78
C ASP A 124 -19.90 -8.57 12.32
N ALA A 125 -20.39 -7.35 12.12
CA ALA A 125 -20.46 -6.74 10.81
C ALA A 125 -19.04 -6.55 10.22
N LEU A 126 -18.07 -6.13 11.03
CA LEU A 126 -16.68 -5.99 10.63
C LEU A 126 -16.08 -7.33 10.22
N ALA A 127 -16.26 -8.37 11.03
CA ALA A 127 -15.84 -9.75 10.74
C ALA A 127 -16.41 -10.26 9.41
N ALA A 128 -17.65 -9.91 9.08
CA ALA A 128 -18.29 -10.31 7.83
C ALA A 128 -17.64 -9.71 6.57
N THR A 129 -16.92 -8.60 6.69
CA THR A 129 -16.17 -8.00 5.58
C THR A 129 -14.83 -8.68 5.31
N MET A 130 -14.32 -9.49 6.24
CA MET A 130 -12.97 -10.05 6.26
C MET A 130 -12.95 -11.53 5.91
N ARG A 131 -11.85 -11.99 5.35
CA ARG A 131 -11.55 -13.41 5.19
C ARG A 131 -11.21 -14.06 6.54
N ALA A 132 -11.44 -15.37 6.64
CA ALA A 132 -11.07 -16.12 7.86
C ALA A 132 -9.56 -16.15 8.09
N ASP A 133 -8.77 -16.16 7.00
CA ASP A 133 -7.30 -16.16 6.98
C ASP A 133 -6.68 -14.75 6.88
N LEU A 134 -7.43 -13.71 7.28
CA LEU A 134 -6.99 -12.32 7.30
C LEU A 134 -5.57 -12.18 7.86
N GLN A 135 -4.76 -11.34 7.24
CA GLN A 135 -3.47 -10.92 7.74
C GLN A 135 -3.53 -9.45 8.19
N PHE A 136 -2.85 -9.14 9.28
CA PHE A 136 -2.81 -7.80 9.84
C PHE A 136 -1.40 -7.46 10.32
N SER A 137 -0.92 -6.26 9.99
CA SER A 137 0.37 -5.74 10.44
C SER A 137 0.32 -4.23 10.65
N MET A 138 1.17 -3.74 11.56
CA MET A 138 1.28 -2.31 11.90
C MET A 138 2.74 -1.84 11.82
N PRO A 139 3.31 -1.63 10.64
CA PRO A 139 4.65 -1.08 10.51
C PRO A 139 4.78 0.30 11.20
N PRO A 140 5.91 0.60 11.88
CA PRO A 140 7.15 -0.16 11.98
C PRO A 140 7.18 -1.21 13.08
N GLN A 141 6.08 -1.45 13.78
CA GLN A 141 6.03 -2.45 14.84
C GLN A 141 6.25 -3.85 14.25
N PRO A 142 7.13 -4.67 14.85
CA PRO A 142 7.30 -6.04 14.41
C PRO A 142 6.07 -6.85 14.84
N GLY A 143 5.50 -7.58 13.89
CA GLY A 143 4.37 -8.46 14.14
C GLY A 143 3.52 -8.64 12.89
N LEU A 144 3.12 -9.85 12.67
CA LEU A 144 2.12 -10.22 11.69
C LEU A 144 1.11 -11.11 12.39
N PHE A 145 -0.09 -10.61 12.52
CA PHE A 145 -1.22 -11.37 13.05
C PHE A 145 -1.90 -12.11 11.91
N ARG A 146 -2.39 -13.30 12.18
CA ARG A 146 -3.05 -14.15 11.19
C ARG A 146 -4.31 -14.75 11.77
N GLY A 147 -5.38 -14.68 10.99
CA GLY A 147 -6.69 -15.17 11.40
C GLY A 147 -7.56 -14.03 11.95
N ARG A 148 -8.75 -13.95 11.38
CA ARG A 148 -9.71 -12.90 11.70
C ARG A 148 -10.05 -12.81 13.20
N GLU A 149 -10.23 -13.95 13.87
CA GLU A 149 -10.60 -13.99 15.27
C GLU A 149 -9.50 -13.47 16.19
N GLU A 150 -8.23 -13.83 15.91
CA GLU A 150 -7.08 -13.33 16.65
C GLU A 150 -6.92 -11.81 16.49
N ILE A 151 -7.09 -11.31 15.26
CA ILE A 151 -6.98 -9.89 14.94
C ILE A 151 -8.09 -9.08 15.62
N ILE A 152 -9.33 -9.54 15.57
CA ILE A 152 -10.45 -8.90 16.26
C ILE A 152 -10.22 -8.90 17.78
N GLY A 153 -9.75 -10.00 18.35
CA GLY A 153 -9.40 -10.10 19.77
C GLY A 153 -8.32 -9.08 20.15
N TYR A 154 -7.31 -8.88 19.31
CA TYR A 154 -6.29 -7.87 19.50
C TYR A 154 -6.90 -6.45 19.49
N TRP A 155 -7.75 -6.10 18.54
CA TRP A 155 -8.40 -4.79 18.48
C TRP A 155 -9.32 -4.52 19.66
N VAL A 156 -10.09 -5.52 20.09
CA VAL A 156 -10.94 -5.41 21.29
C VAL A 156 -10.09 -5.14 22.53
N SER A 157 -8.93 -5.80 22.66
CA SER A 157 -8.01 -5.54 23.79
C SER A 157 -7.45 -4.11 23.76
N GLY A 158 -7.37 -3.49 22.57
CA GLY A 158 -7.00 -2.09 22.37
C GLY A 158 -8.15 -1.10 22.52
N GLY A 159 -9.35 -1.56 22.91
CA GLY A 159 -10.52 -0.72 23.16
C GLY A 159 -11.49 -0.55 21.97
N PHE A 160 -11.28 -1.25 20.86
CA PHE A 160 -12.21 -1.21 19.74
C PHE A 160 -13.60 -1.74 20.14
N GLY A 161 -14.63 -1.04 19.69
CA GLY A 161 -16.03 -1.37 20.04
C GLY A 161 -16.49 -0.79 21.38
N THR A 162 -15.68 0.03 22.06
CA THR A 162 -16.06 0.72 23.29
C THR A 162 -16.39 2.20 23.05
N GLU A 163 -17.16 2.80 23.96
CA GLU A 163 -17.45 4.23 23.94
C GLU A 163 -16.18 5.12 24.00
N ALA A 164 -15.10 4.60 24.58
CA ALA A 164 -13.84 5.33 24.68
C ALA A 164 -13.11 5.44 23.35
N LEU A 165 -13.37 4.54 22.41
CA LEU A 165 -12.76 4.54 21.07
C LEU A 165 -13.84 4.75 20.00
N ARG A 166 -14.48 5.91 20.02
CA ARG A 166 -15.43 6.32 18.97
C ARG A 166 -14.68 6.80 17.76
N MET A 167 -14.95 6.18 16.62
CA MET A 167 -14.25 6.44 15.37
C MET A 167 -15.13 7.09 14.31
N ARG A 168 -14.45 7.80 13.40
CA ARG A 168 -14.95 8.22 12.09
C ARG A 168 -13.91 7.83 11.06
N CYS A 169 -14.37 7.59 9.84
CA CYS A 169 -13.52 7.14 8.77
C CYS A 169 -13.61 8.02 7.53
N ALA A 170 -12.49 8.15 6.81
CA ALA A 170 -12.45 8.74 5.48
C ALA A 170 -11.82 7.75 4.51
N VAL A 171 -12.46 7.55 3.37
CA VAL A 171 -11.94 6.64 2.34
C VAL A 171 -10.98 7.39 1.43
N GLY A 172 -9.84 6.79 1.16
CA GLY A 172 -8.81 7.23 0.24
C GLY A 172 -8.24 6.08 -0.57
N ARG A 173 -7.10 6.30 -1.16
CA ARG A 173 -6.35 5.29 -1.92
C ARG A 173 -4.85 5.42 -1.66
N ALA A 174 -4.18 4.29 -1.62
CA ALA A 174 -2.73 4.21 -1.53
C ALA A 174 -2.22 2.93 -2.18
N ASN A 175 -1.11 2.98 -2.90
CA ASN A 175 -0.56 1.80 -3.58
C ASN A 175 -1.57 1.12 -4.53
N ARG A 176 -2.47 1.87 -5.15
CA ARG A 176 -3.61 1.40 -5.95
C ARG A 176 -4.57 0.47 -5.20
N GLN A 177 -4.54 0.54 -3.89
CA GLN A 177 -5.43 -0.19 -3.01
C GLN A 177 -6.35 0.79 -2.27
N PRO A 178 -7.53 0.34 -1.83
CA PRO A 178 -8.35 1.12 -0.93
C PRO A 178 -7.58 1.44 0.35
N ALA A 179 -7.67 2.69 0.80
CA ALA A 179 -7.16 3.11 2.09
C ALA A 179 -8.28 3.73 2.92
N VAL A 180 -8.28 3.48 4.22
CA VAL A 180 -9.27 4.02 5.16
C VAL A 180 -8.53 4.75 6.26
N GLY A 181 -8.67 6.09 6.30
CA GLY A 181 -8.20 6.89 7.42
C GLY A 181 -9.16 6.79 8.58
N CYS A 182 -8.69 6.32 9.72
CA CYS A 182 -9.43 6.20 10.97
C CYS A 182 -9.12 7.37 11.89
N TYR A 183 -10.14 8.06 12.34
CA TYR A 183 -10.07 9.20 13.25
C TYR A 183 -10.74 8.84 14.56
N VAL A 184 -10.19 9.30 15.68
CA VAL A 184 -10.71 9.11 17.01
C VAL A 184 -11.07 10.46 17.63
N ILE A 185 -12.14 10.50 18.43
CA ILE A 185 -12.54 11.72 19.09
C ILE A 185 -11.51 12.11 20.17
N SER A 186 -10.97 13.30 20.07
CA SER A 186 -10.08 13.87 21.07
C SER A 186 -10.89 14.44 22.24
N ALA A 187 -10.56 14.03 23.44
CA ALA A 187 -11.19 14.56 24.65
C ALA A 187 -10.84 16.05 24.91
N GLU A 188 -9.70 16.50 24.37
CA GLU A 188 -9.24 17.88 24.55
C GLU A 188 -9.93 18.85 23.60
N THR A 189 -10.04 18.46 22.32
CA THR A 189 -10.53 19.34 21.26
C THR A 189 -11.99 19.09 20.89
N GLY A 190 -12.55 17.94 21.25
CA GLY A 190 -13.89 17.50 20.85
C GLY A 190 -14.00 17.20 19.34
N ARG A 191 -12.89 17.16 18.61
CA ARG A 191 -12.82 16.87 17.17
C ARG A 191 -12.31 15.44 16.94
N TYR A 192 -12.59 14.90 15.78
CA TYR A 192 -12.03 13.65 15.34
C TYR A 192 -10.64 13.90 14.75
N GLU A 193 -9.63 13.39 15.44
CA GLU A 193 -8.21 13.54 15.08
C GLU A 193 -7.67 12.26 14.43
N PRO A 194 -6.71 12.37 13.49
CA PRO A 194 -6.12 11.23 12.82
C PRO A 194 -5.50 10.24 13.79
N MET A 195 -5.84 8.96 13.66
CA MET A 195 -5.28 7.88 14.47
C MET A 195 -4.42 6.94 13.63
N ALA A 196 -4.99 6.37 12.57
CA ALA A 196 -4.33 5.37 11.75
C ALA A 196 -4.90 5.31 10.34
N VAL A 197 -4.10 4.84 9.38
CA VAL A 197 -4.53 4.57 8.01
C VAL A 197 -4.41 3.08 7.73
N ASP A 198 -5.52 2.44 7.40
CA ASP A 198 -5.59 1.05 6.97
C ASP A 198 -5.50 0.97 5.44
N VAL A 199 -4.49 0.31 4.90
CA VAL A 199 -4.40 -0.04 3.48
C VAL A 199 -4.92 -1.47 3.34
N LEU A 200 -5.94 -1.66 2.47
CA LEU A 200 -6.72 -2.88 2.40
C LEU A 200 -6.42 -3.65 1.12
N ARG A 201 -6.06 -4.92 1.24
CA ARG A 201 -6.03 -5.83 0.10
C ARG A 201 -7.31 -6.65 0.06
N ILE A 202 -8.05 -6.50 -1.04
CA ILE A 202 -9.29 -7.24 -1.28
C ILE A 202 -8.98 -8.44 -2.17
N ALA A 203 -9.49 -9.60 -1.78
CA ALA A 203 -9.44 -10.83 -2.56
C ALA A 203 -10.76 -11.59 -2.40
N GLU A 204 -11.30 -12.11 -3.49
CA GLU A 204 -12.55 -12.89 -3.50
C GLU A 204 -13.72 -12.14 -2.82
N GLY A 205 -13.81 -10.81 -3.03
CA GLY A 205 -14.86 -9.97 -2.48
C GLY A 205 -14.83 -9.77 -0.96
N ARG A 206 -13.68 -10.01 -0.32
CA ARG A 206 -13.43 -9.80 1.11
C ARG A 206 -12.06 -9.20 1.36
N ILE A 207 -11.87 -8.57 2.51
CA ILE A 207 -10.57 -8.06 2.94
C ILE A 207 -9.70 -9.25 3.36
N ALA A 208 -8.57 -9.42 2.67
CA ALA A 208 -7.59 -10.49 2.90
C ALA A 208 -6.37 -10.03 3.69
N GLU A 209 -6.08 -8.71 3.67
CA GLU A 209 -4.96 -8.12 4.40
C GLU A 209 -5.27 -6.68 4.78
N ILE A 210 -4.83 -6.28 5.97
CA ILE A 210 -4.86 -4.92 6.46
C ILE A 210 -3.46 -4.55 6.92
N ILE A 211 -2.91 -3.48 6.34
CA ILE A 211 -1.65 -2.90 6.78
C ILE A 211 -1.97 -1.52 7.35
N THR A 212 -1.82 -1.39 8.65
CA THR A 212 -2.13 -0.15 9.36
C THR A 212 -0.87 0.69 9.57
N PHE A 213 -0.94 1.93 9.18
CA PHE A 213 0.10 2.95 9.36
C PHE A 213 -0.37 4.03 10.32
N ASP A 214 0.56 4.74 10.94
CA ASP A 214 0.24 5.78 11.90
C ASP A 214 -0.26 7.09 11.24
N ALA A 215 -0.67 8.04 12.06
CA ALA A 215 -1.32 9.28 11.65
C ALA A 215 -0.49 10.18 10.72
N HIS A 216 0.84 10.04 10.65
CA HIS A 216 1.66 10.87 9.77
C HIS A 216 1.39 10.63 8.28
N MET A 217 0.72 9.52 7.94
CA MET A 217 0.37 9.20 6.55
C MET A 217 -0.87 9.95 6.03
N PHE A 218 -1.64 10.62 6.88
CA PHE A 218 -2.85 11.30 6.43
C PHE A 218 -2.59 12.40 5.40
N VAL A 219 -1.66 13.30 5.70
CA VAL A 219 -1.33 14.42 4.79
C VAL A 219 -0.74 13.92 3.47
N PRO A 220 0.25 13.01 3.43
CA PRO A 220 0.75 12.45 2.19
C PRO A 220 -0.32 11.80 1.30
N LEU A 221 -1.36 11.21 1.91
CA LEU A 221 -2.44 10.52 1.21
C LEU A 221 -3.65 11.42 0.89
N GLY A 222 -3.54 12.73 1.09
CA GLY A 222 -4.63 13.67 0.84
C GLY A 222 -5.84 13.50 1.77
N LEU A 223 -5.70 12.78 2.88
CA LEU A 223 -6.77 12.59 3.86
C LEU A 223 -6.93 13.85 4.73
N PRO A 224 -8.16 14.19 5.18
CA PRO A 224 -8.40 15.34 6.04
C PRO A 224 -7.54 15.36 7.30
N ALA A 225 -7.05 16.51 7.69
CA ALA A 225 -6.26 16.67 8.92
C ALA A 225 -7.12 16.52 10.21
N ALA A 226 -8.44 16.61 10.11
CA ALA A 226 -9.42 16.32 11.16
C ALA A 226 -10.81 16.20 10.54
N LEU A 227 -11.76 15.60 11.25
CA LEU A 227 -13.16 15.52 10.88
C LEU A 227 -14.07 16.21 11.93
#